data_df49ecebf3b316dbdb312379537653c7
#
_entry.id   df49ecebf3b316dbdb312379537653c7
#
_cell.length_a   1.000
_cell.length_b   1.000
_cell.length_c   1.000
_cell.angle_alpha   90.00
_cell.angle_beta   90.00
_cell.angle_gamma   90.00
#
_symmetry.space_group_name_H-M   'P 1'
#
loop_
_entity.id
_entity.type
_entity.pdbx_description
1 polymer ?
#
loop_
_entity_poly.entity_id
_entity_poly.type
_entity_poly.pdbx_seq_one_letter_code
_entity_poly.pdbx_strand_id
1 'polypeptide(L)'
;QPRYYQQLAVSNAVQAIAEEQQRVLLTLATGTGKTFIAFQIAWKLFKSRWTLQRDGKRQPRILFLADRNILANQAYLDFGAFDDAALVRITPSDIARRGEVPKNGSVFFTIFQSFMSGKDGEPYFGEYERDFFDLIIIDECHRGGANDESSWRDILNYFSGAVHLGLTATPKRKDNADTYAYFGEPVFTYSLKEGIQDGFLTPFKVKRIQTTIDEYVYTSDDDVIEGEVDEGHVYTEADFNKKIVIQEREKKRVEEMFASINPNEKTIIFCAVSEPWSI
;
A
#
# COMPACT_ATOMS: atom_id res chain seq x y z
N GLN A 1 20.93 10.78 -9.22
CA GLN A 1 21.01 11.42 -7.91
C GLN A 1 19.61 11.52 -7.30
N PRO A 2 19.45 11.33 -5.98
CA PRO A 2 18.16 11.51 -5.33
C PRO A 2 17.70 12.98 -5.44
N ARG A 3 16.39 13.17 -5.55
CA ARG A 3 15.77 14.51 -5.52
C ARG A 3 15.89 15.10 -4.12
N TYR A 4 15.83 16.44 -3.99
CA TYR A 4 16.04 17.11 -2.70
C TYR A 4 15.08 16.60 -1.59
N TYR A 5 13.79 16.44 -1.90
CA TYR A 5 12.81 15.95 -0.92
C TYR A 5 13.06 14.49 -0.51
N GLN A 6 13.61 13.66 -1.42
CA GLN A 6 14.02 12.30 -1.10
C GLN A 6 15.20 12.30 -0.12
N GLN A 7 16.16 13.20 -0.31
CA GLN A 7 17.27 13.37 0.63
C GLN A 7 16.77 13.80 2.00
N LEU A 8 15.84 14.77 2.07
CA LEU A 8 15.22 15.21 3.32
C LEU A 8 14.47 14.08 4.01
N ALA A 9 13.64 13.34 3.27
CA ALA A 9 12.92 12.19 3.82
C ALA A 9 13.85 11.14 4.41
N VAL A 10 14.91 10.78 3.68
CA VAL A 10 15.95 9.83 4.15
C VAL A 10 16.66 10.36 5.38
N SER A 11 17.06 11.64 5.38
CA SER A 11 17.80 12.24 6.50
C SER A 11 16.94 12.29 7.76
N ASN A 12 15.68 12.73 7.64
CA ASN A 12 14.77 12.82 8.80
C ASN A 12 14.47 11.43 9.37
N ALA A 13 14.23 10.42 8.51
CA ALA A 13 13.98 9.07 8.98
C ALA A 13 15.21 8.46 9.69
N VAL A 14 16.40 8.62 9.09
CA VAL A 14 17.65 8.10 9.70
C VAL A 14 17.95 8.82 11.02
N GLN A 15 17.71 10.13 11.08
CA GLN A 15 17.86 10.90 12.32
C GLN A 15 16.90 10.41 13.40
N ALA A 16 15.62 10.25 13.10
CA ALA A 16 14.61 9.73 14.03
C ALA A 16 15.01 8.33 14.58
N ILE A 17 15.50 7.44 13.70
CA ILE A 17 16.02 6.13 14.10
C ILE A 17 17.26 6.26 14.99
N ALA A 18 18.15 7.19 14.70
CA ALA A 18 19.34 7.45 15.52
C ALA A 18 18.99 8.00 16.91
N GLU A 19 17.90 8.78 17.01
CA GLU A 19 17.32 9.32 18.23
C GLU A 19 16.42 8.32 18.99
N GLU A 20 16.45 7.04 18.61
CA GLU A 20 15.73 5.93 19.25
C GLU A 20 14.20 5.97 19.09
N GLN A 21 13.69 6.74 18.11
CA GLN A 21 12.28 6.70 17.80
C GLN A 21 11.92 5.33 17.21
N GLN A 22 11.06 4.59 17.92
CA GLN A 22 10.69 3.23 17.51
C GLN A 22 9.60 3.20 16.42
N ARG A 23 8.83 4.27 16.26
CA ARG A 23 7.76 4.37 15.27
C ARG A 23 8.00 5.62 14.43
N VAL A 24 8.30 5.42 13.15
CA VAL A 24 8.68 6.48 12.22
C VAL A 24 7.70 6.46 11.05
N LEU A 25 7.15 7.61 10.69
CA LEU A 25 6.21 7.75 9.56
C LEU A 25 6.74 8.73 8.54
N LEU A 26 6.72 8.32 7.27
CA LEU A 26 6.94 9.18 6.11
C LEU A 26 5.64 9.27 5.29
N THR A 27 5.16 10.46 5.07
CA THR A 27 4.00 10.71 4.21
C THR A 27 4.47 11.32 2.90
N LEU A 28 4.35 10.56 1.81
CA LEU A 28 4.89 10.91 0.51
C LEU A 28 3.87 10.59 -0.59
N ALA A 29 3.51 11.56 -1.42
CA ALA A 29 2.56 11.35 -2.51
C ALA A 29 2.97 10.20 -3.44
N THR A 30 1.99 9.60 -4.10
CA THR A 30 2.25 8.56 -5.12
C THR A 30 3.13 9.13 -6.24
N GLY A 31 4.08 8.34 -6.73
CA GLY A 31 5.02 8.76 -7.77
C GLY A 31 6.26 9.51 -7.27
N THR A 32 6.42 9.73 -5.96
CA THR A 32 7.59 10.42 -5.37
C THR A 32 8.80 9.49 -5.14
N GLY A 33 8.64 8.17 -5.38
CA GLY A 33 9.71 7.20 -5.22
C GLY A 33 9.87 6.69 -3.78
N LYS A 34 8.77 6.34 -3.12
CA LYS A 34 8.76 5.76 -1.76
C LYS A 34 9.69 4.56 -1.62
N THR A 35 9.66 3.63 -2.60
CA THR A 35 10.53 2.43 -2.61
C THR A 35 12.01 2.82 -2.67
N PHE A 36 12.36 3.83 -3.48
CA PHE A 36 13.73 4.36 -3.54
C PHE A 36 14.17 4.98 -2.21
N ILE A 37 13.28 5.71 -1.52
CA ILE A 37 13.56 6.27 -0.20
C ILE A 37 13.78 5.15 0.82
N ALA A 38 12.92 4.11 0.80
CA ALA A 38 13.09 2.92 1.64
C ALA A 38 14.44 2.24 1.40
N PHE A 39 14.81 2.05 0.13
CA PHE A 39 16.13 1.54 -0.26
C PHE A 39 17.27 2.38 0.32
N GLN A 40 17.22 3.70 0.17
CA GLN A 40 18.28 4.58 0.67
C GLN A 40 18.43 4.54 2.20
N ILE A 41 17.31 4.44 2.93
CA ILE A 41 17.31 4.27 4.39
C ILE A 41 17.94 2.92 4.76
N ALA A 42 17.45 1.83 4.16
CA ALA A 42 17.98 0.48 4.38
C ALA A 42 19.49 0.42 4.07
N TRP A 43 19.91 1.02 2.94
CA TRP A 43 21.31 1.07 2.52
C TRP A 43 22.21 1.81 3.50
N LYS A 44 21.77 2.97 4.00
CA LYS A 44 22.53 3.74 4.99
C LYS A 44 22.70 2.96 6.30
N LEU A 45 21.64 2.34 6.79
CA LEU A 45 21.67 1.53 8.00
C LEU A 45 22.53 0.27 7.82
N PHE A 46 22.46 -0.36 6.64
CA PHE A 46 23.30 -1.50 6.30
C PHE A 46 24.80 -1.10 6.25
N LYS A 47 25.13 -0.04 5.54
CA LYS A 47 26.54 0.44 5.43
C LYS A 47 27.12 0.87 6.77
N SER A 48 26.33 1.43 7.67
CA SER A 48 26.77 1.82 9.02
C SER A 48 26.77 0.65 10.01
N ARG A 49 26.33 -0.55 9.61
CA ARG A 49 26.11 -1.70 10.51
C ARG A 49 25.24 -1.36 11.72
N TRP A 50 24.23 -0.51 11.48
CA TRP A 50 23.30 -0.14 12.51
C TRP A 50 22.43 -1.34 12.89
N THR A 51 22.35 -1.64 14.18
CA THR A 51 21.46 -2.64 14.76
C THR A 51 20.82 -2.04 16.01
N LEU A 52 19.80 -2.68 16.55
CA LEU A 52 19.19 -2.28 17.84
C LEU A 52 20.21 -2.27 18.98
N GLN A 53 21.19 -3.20 18.96
CA GLN A 53 22.27 -3.26 19.96
C GLN A 53 23.33 -2.19 19.75
N ARG A 54 23.40 -1.55 18.56
CA ARG A 54 24.37 -0.50 18.20
C ARG A 54 25.86 -0.89 18.41
N ASP A 55 26.16 -2.17 18.38
CA ASP A 55 27.50 -2.69 18.61
C ASP A 55 28.37 -2.82 17.35
N GLY A 56 27.79 -2.59 16.17
CA GLY A 56 28.46 -2.64 14.87
C GLY A 56 28.99 -4.02 14.46
N LYS A 57 28.66 -5.08 15.20
CA LYS A 57 29.23 -6.43 14.98
C LYS A 57 28.63 -7.15 13.79
N ARG A 58 27.38 -6.88 13.46
CA ARG A 58 26.66 -7.50 12.34
C ARG A 58 25.95 -6.48 11.46
N GLN A 59 25.51 -6.92 10.31
CA GLN A 59 24.58 -6.15 9.47
C GLN A 59 23.18 -6.18 10.10
N PRO A 60 22.36 -5.12 9.89
CA PRO A 60 20.98 -5.12 10.33
C PRO A 60 20.16 -6.17 9.59
N ARG A 61 19.16 -6.70 10.26
CA ARG A 61 18.09 -7.51 9.66
C ARG A 61 16.87 -6.63 9.44
N ILE A 62 16.58 -6.35 8.17
CA ILE A 62 15.53 -5.43 7.74
C ILE A 62 14.43 -6.23 7.07
N LEU A 63 13.20 -6.13 7.55
CA LEU A 63 12.03 -6.68 6.88
C LEU A 63 11.35 -5.60 6.04
N PHE A 64 11.16 -5.86 4.74
CA PHE A 64 10.32 -5.06 3.87
C PHE A 64 8.97 -5.76 3.68
N LEU A 65 7.92 -5.15 4.21
CA LEU A 65 6.57 -5.68 4.25
C LEU A 65 5.67 -4.90 3.29
N ALA A 66 5.18 -5.56 2.25
CA ALA A 66 4.33 -4.96 1.22
C ALA A 66 2.91 -5.53 1.25
N ASP A 67 1.97 -4.80 0.66
CA ASP A 67 0.57 -5.24 0.51
C ASP A 67 0.41 -6.29 -0.61
N ARG A 68 1.21 -6.19 -1.67
CA ARG A 68 1.07 -7.05 -2.87
C ARG A 68 2.39 -7.64 -3.34
N ASN A 69 2.33 -8.85 -3.88
CA ASN A 69 3.48 -9.56 -4.45
C ASN A 69 4.24 -8.75 -5.51
N ILE A 70 3.52 -8.01 -6.36
CA ILE A 70 4.13 -7.15 -7.40
C ILE A 70 5.02 -6.09 -6.76
N LEU A 71 4.54 -5.45 -5.68
CA LEU A 71 5.29 -4.42 -4.95
C LEU A 71 6.50 -5.02 -4.22
N ALA A 72 6.36 -6.18 -3.58
CA ALA A 72 7.46 -6.88 -2.95
C ALA A 72 8.53 -7.31 -3.97
N ASN A 73 8.11 -7.75 -5.16
CA ASN A 73 9.00 -8.13 -6.25
C ASN A 73 9.74 -6.93 -6.84
N GLN A 74 9.03 -5.82 -7.05
CA GLN A 74 9.64 -4.59 -7.54
C GLN A 74 10.64 -4.04 -6.53
N ALA A 75 10.28 -3.98 -5.24
CA ALA A 75 11.20 -3.56 -4.20
C ALA A 75 12.45 -4.44 -4.14
N TYR A 76 12.30 -5.77 -4.25
CA TYR A 76 13.43 -6.70 -4.31
C TYR A 76 14.41 -6.35 -5.45
N LEU A 77 13.88 -6.04 -6.65
CA LEU A 77 14.69 -5.65 -7.80
C LEU A 77 15.34 -4.28 -7.61
N ASP A 78 14.61 -3.33 -7.03
CA ASP A 78 15.11 -1.97 -6.77
C ASP A 78 16.25 -1.95 -5.73
N PHE A 79 16.34 -3.00 -4.89
CA PHE A 79 17.41 -3.20 -3.92
C PHE A 79 18.66 -3.89 -4.50
N GLY A 80 18.77 -4.03 -5.81
CA GLY A 80 19.87 -4.73 -6.49
C GLY A 80 21.30 -4.16 -6.28
N ALA A 81 21.47 -3.08 -5.51
CA ALA A 81 22.79 -2.62 -5.08
C ALA A 81 23.33 -3.40 -3.86
N PHE A 82 22.49 -4.15 -3.18
CA PHE A 82 22.92 -5.11 -2.16
C PHE A 82 23.48 -6.36 -2.82
N ASP A 83 24.39 -7.05 -2.14
CA ASP A 83 24.83 -8.37 -2.57
C ASP A 83 23.64 -9.34 -2.58
N ASP A 84 23.56 -10.19 -3.59
CA ASP A 84 22.46 -11.16 -3.72
C ASP A 84 22.28 -12.04 -2.48
N ALA A 85 23.36 -12.39 -1.80
CA ALA A 85 23.32 -13.13 -0.55
C ALA A 85 22.70 -12.36 0.63
N ALA A 86 22.62 -11.03 0.54
CA ALA A 86 21.99 -10.19 1.56
C ALA A 86 20.47 -10.08 1.37
N LEU A 87 19.95 -10.35 0.18
CA LEU A 87 18.53 -10.22 -0.17
C LEU A 87 17.82 -11.57 -0.07
N VAL A 88 16.72 -11.60 0.66
CA VAL A 88 15.95 -12.82 0.90
C VAL A 88 14.47 -12.58 0.63
N ARG A 89 13.86 -13.49 -0.13
CA ARG A 89 12.39 -13.56 -0.26
C ARG A 89 11.82 -14.55 0.74
N ILE A 90 10.75 -14.15 1.39
CA ILE A 90 9.94 -15.02 2.24
C ILE A 90 8.64 -15.31 1.49
N THR A 91 8.53 -16.50 0.90
CA THR A 91 7.31 -16.96 0.24
C THR A 91 6.91 -18.33 0.76
N PRO A 92 5.60 -18.66 0.82
CA PRO A 92 5.16 -19.98 1.27
C PRO A 92 5.76 -21.13 0.46
N SER A 93 5.97 -20.94 -0.86
CA SER A 93 6.58 -21.94 -1.74
C SER A 93 8.06 -22.18 -1.41
N ASP A 94 8.81 -21.12 -1.08
CA ASP A 94 10.22 -21.26 -0.71
C ASP A 94 10.37 -21.91 0.66
N ILE A 95 9.49 -21.56 1.61
CA ILE A 95 9.45 -22.18 2.95
C ILE A 95 9.11 -23.67 2.82
N ALA A 96 8.05 -24.00 2.05
CA ALA A 96 7.68 -25.40 1.85
C ALA A 96 8.81 -26.24 1.24
N ARG A 97 9.58 -25.66 0.31
CA ARG A 97 10.74 -26.33 -0.32
C ARG A 97 11.92 -26.50 0.65
N ARG A 98 12.16 -25.52 1.54
CA ARG A 98 13.28 -25.54 2.50
C ARG A 98 12.95 -26.28 3.77
N GLY A 99 11.66 -26.37 4.12
CA GLY A 99 11.18 -26.93 5.39
C GLY A 99 11.25 -25.98 6.57
N GLU A 100 11.78 -24.76 6.39
CA GLU A 100 11.95 -23.73 7.43
C GLU A 100 11.93 -22.32 6.82
N VAL A 101 11.68 -21.31 7.64
CA VAL A 101 11.78 -19.90 7.25
C VAL A 101 13.24 -19.51 7.02
N PRO A 102 13.55 -18.68 6.02
CA PRO A 102 14.92 -18.25 5.73
C PRO A 102 15.40 -17.26 6.81
N LYS A 103 16.54 -17.54 7.44
CA LYS A 103 17.17 -16.68 8.46
C LYS A 103 18.51 -16.09 8.03
N ASN A 104 19.06 -16.54 6.90
CA ASN A 104 20.35 -16.09 6.39
C ASN A 104 20.16 -14.97 5.38
N GLY A 105 20.40 -13.73 5.79
CA GLY A 105 20.29 -12.54 4.98
C GLY A 105 20.28 -11.27 5.83
N SER A 106 20.14 -10.14 5.15
CA SER A 106 20.07 -8.82 5.80
C SER A 106 18.80 -8.06 5.44
N VAL A 107 18.27 -8.23 4.24
CA VAL A 107 17.02 -7.59 3.81
C VAL A 107 16.05 -8.67 3.35
N PHE A 108 14.92 -8.74 4.01
CA PHE A 108 13.89 -9.74 3.81
C PHE A 108 12.66 -9.09 3.18
N PHE A 109 12.09 -9.71 2.16
CA PHE A 109 10.92 -9.21 1.44
C PHE A 109 9.77 -10.19 1.52
N THR A 110 8.61 -9.71 1.93
CA THR A 110 7.38 -10.52 1.97
C THR A 110 6.13 -9.63 1.85
N ILE A 111 4.99 -10.28 1.74
CA ILE A 111 3.68 -9.63 1.86
C ILE A 111 2.98 -10.08 3.14
N PHE A 112 2.04 -9.25 3.61
CA PHE A 112 1.28 -9.54 4.84
C PHE A 112 0.64 -10.93 4.80
N GLN A 113 -0.08 -11.27 3.72
CA GLN A 113 -0.80 -12.53 3.59
C GLN A 113 0.15 -13.73 3.63
N SER A 114 1.31 -13.64 2.97
CA SER A 114 2.32 -14.70 3.00
C SER A 114 2.91 -14.90 4.39
N PHE A 115 3.12 -13.83 5.13
CA PHE A 115 3.74 -13.88 6.45
C PHE A 115 2.76 -14.32 7.54
N MET A 116 1.44 -14.03 7.33
CA MET A 116 0.34 -14.50 8.16
C MET A 116 -0.08 -15.93 7.85
N SER A 117 0.17 -16.41 6.63
CA SER A 117 -0.04 -17.82 6.31
C SER A 117 0.97 -18.67 7.07
N GLY A 118 0.71 -19.97 7.16
CA GLY A 118 1.59 -20.85 7.89
C GLY A 118 1.17 -22.30 7.80
N LYS A 119 1.75 -23.13 8.62
CA LYS A 119 1.46 -24.55 8.70
C LYS A 119 0.70 -24.85 10.00
N ASP A 120 -0.32 -25.68 9.90
CA ASP A 120 -1.12 -26.12 11.06
C ASP A 120 -1.79 -24.98 11.86
N GLY A 121 -2.04 -23.82 11.19
CA GLY A 121 -2.67 -22.65 11.81
C GLY A 121 -1.70 -21.67 12.47
N GLU A 122 -0.40 -21.98 12.49
CA GLU A 122 0.63 -21.10 13.06
C GLU A 122 1.24 -20.22 11.95
N PRO A 123 1.23 -18.87 12.08
CA PRO A 123 1.78 -17.97 11.07
C PRO A 123 3.30 -18.10 10.93
N TYR A 124 3.84 -17.95 9.71
CA TYR A 124 5.27 -18.03 9.45
C TYR A 124 6.10 -16.98 10.21
N PHE A 125 5.53 -15.82 10.55
CA PHE A 125 6.28 -14.86 11.36
C PHE A 125 6.62 -15.39 12.77
N GLY A 126 5.81 -16.30 13.30
CA GLY A 126 6.04 -16.97 14.60
C GLY A 126 7.24 -17.90 14.62
N GLU A 127 7.78 -18.32 13.47
CA GLU A 127 8.99 -19.13 13.37
C GLU A 127 10.30 -18.31 13.55
N TYR A 128 10.19 -16.97 13.57
CA TYR A 128 11.31 -16.08 13.88
C TYR A 128 11.32 -15.73 15.37
N GLU A 129 12.49 -15.47 15.91
CA GLU A 129 12.66 -14.89 17.23
C GLU A 129 12.07 -13.45 17.26
N ARG A 130 11.47 -13.04 18.39
CA ARG A 130 10.80 -11.72 18.51
C ARG A 130 11.74 -10.53 18.28
N ASP A 131 13.02 -10.70 18.48
CA ASP A 131 14.09 -9.73 18.28
C ASP A 131 14.92 -9.99 17.01
N PHE A 132 14.38 -10.82 16.09
CA PHE A 132 15.11 -11.19 14.88
C PHE A 132 15.36 -10.00 13.97
N PHE A 133 14.36 -9.12 13.78
CA PHE A 133 14.47 -7.94 12.93
C PHE A 133 14.85 -6.70 13.72
N ASP A 134 15.75 -5.88 13.18
CA ASP A 134 16.11 -4.57 13.72
C ASP A 134 15.19 -3.47 13.21
N LEU A 135 14.75 -3.56 11.97
CA LEU A 135 13.89 -2.60 11.28
C LEU A 135 12.82 -3.32 10.46
N ILE A 136 11.59 -2.84 10.53
CA ILE A 136 10.50 -3.28 9.65
C ILE A 136 10.03 -2.06 8.85
N ILE A 137 10.15 -2.13 7.53
CA ILE A 137 9.65 -1.12 6.59
C ILE A 137 8.30 -1.60 6.08
N ILE A 138 7.26 -0.79 6.27
CA ILE A 138 5.89 -1.09 5.87
C ILE A 138 5.49 -0.16 4.73
N ASP A 139 5.37 -0.71 3.52
CA ASP A 139 4.89 0.06 2.38
C ASP A 139 3.37 0.10 2.35
N GLU A 140 2.81 1.27 2.00
CA GLU A 140 1.38 1.56 2.01
C GLU A 140 0.69 1.21 3.35
N CYS A 141 1.30 1.60 4.45
CA CYS A 141 0.88 1.26 5.82
C CYS A 141 -0.54 1.76 6.20
N HIS A 142 -1.21 2.51 5.32
CA HIS A 142 -2.62 2.89 5.45
C HIS A 142 -3.60 1.84 4.91
N ARG A 143 -3.09 0.84 4.17
CA ARG A 143 -3.91 -0.22 3.59
C ARG A 143 -4.09 -1.35 4.61
N GLY A 144 -5.32 -1.63 4.90
CA GLY A 144 -5.80 -2.71 5.72
C GLY A 144 -7.32 -2.56 5.72
N GLY A 145 -8.08 -3.47 5.12
CA GLY A 145 -9.54 -3.55 5.29
C GLY A 145 -9.87 -4.04 6.70
N ALA A 146 -11.10 -3.88 7.16
CA ALA A 146 -11.52 -4.26 8.52
C ALA A 146 -11.17 -5.72 8.91
N ASN A 147 -10.96 -6.60 7.93
CA ASN A 147 -10.52 -7.98 8.15
C ASN A 147 -8.99 -8.16 8.06
N ASP A 148 -8.26 -7.23 7.40
CA ASP A 148 -6.80 -7.32 7.23
C ASP A 148 -6.04 -6.51 8.30
N GLU A 149 -6.71 -5.59 9.00
CA GLU A 149 -6.08 -4.71 9.99
C GLU A 149 -5.58 -5.43 11.23
N SER A 150 -6.26 -6.49 11.65
CA SER A 150 -5.79 -7.32 12.75
C SER A 150 -4.49 -8.03 12.37
N SER A 151 -4.36 -8.47 11.13
CA SER A 151 -3.27 -9.33 10.68
C SER A 151 -1.90 -8.64 10.59
N TRP A 152 -1.80 -7.44 10.00
CA TRP A 152 -0.49 -6.76 9.94
C TRP A 152 -0.07 -6.21 11.31
N ARG A 153 -1.03 -5.81 12.15
CA ARG A 153 -0.76 -5.40 13.53
C ARG A 153 -0.19 -6.54 14.36
N ASP A 154 -0.65 -7.76 14.15
CA ASP A 154 -0.13 -8.94 14.85
C ASP A 154 1.36 -9.16 14.53
N ILE A 155 1.76 -8.99 13.27
CA ILE A 155 3.18 -9.02 12.87
C ILE A 155 3.97 -7.95 13.61
N LEU A 156 3.49 -6.69 13.62
CA LEU A 156 4.19 -5.59 14.27
C LEU A 156 4.21 -5.72 15.80
N ASN A 157 3.15 -6.24 16.40
CA ASN A 157 3.10 -6.53 17.83
C ASN A 157 4.06 -7.65 18.21
N TYR A 158 4.17 -8.67 17.35
CA TYR A 158 5.13 -9.75 17.56
C TYR A 158 6.58 -9.25 17.57
N PHE A 159 6.93 -8.39 16.61
CA PHE A 159 8.25 -7.77 16.51
C PHE A 159 8.28 -6.36 17.14
N SER A 160 7.61 -6.17 18.27
CA SER A 160 7.45 -4.85 18.91
C SER A 160 8.76 -4.16 19.29
N GLY A 161 9.84 -4.93 19.47
CA GLY A 161 11.19 -4.42 19.75
C GLY A 161 11.88 -3.79 18.53
N ALA A 162 11.47 -4.13 17.31
CA ALA A 162 12.05 -3.55 16.11
C ALA A 162 11.62 -2.08 15.92
N VAL A 163 12.42 -1.29 15.20
CA VAL A 163 11.97 0.00 14.68
C VAL A 163 10.98 -0.25 13.54
N HIS A 164 9.84 0.43 13.54
CA HIS A 164 8.84 0.35 12.47
C HIS A 164 8.83 1.65 11.67
N LEU A 165 9.14 1.55 10.39
CA LEU A 165 9.11 2.65 9.43
C LEU A 165 7.91 2.50 8.50
N GLY A 166 6.88 3.31 8.67
CA GLY A 166 5.72 3.36 7.79
C GLY A 166 5.93 4.32 6.62
N LEU A 167 5.57 3.87 5.41
CA LEU A 167 5.52 4.67 4.19
C LEU A 167 4.09 4.73 3.70
N THR A 168 3.56 5.91 3.43
CA THR A 168 2.20 6.06 2.92
C THR A 168 2.04 7.32 2.08
N ALA A 169 1.12 7.28 1.11
CA ALA A 169 0.70 8.47 0.37
C ALA A 169 -0.45 9.22 1.09
N THR A 170 -1.31 8.48 1.76
CA THR A 170 -2.54 8.99 2.37
C THR A 170 -2.75 8.36 3.75
N PRO A 171 -2.21 8.96 4.81
CA PRO A 171 -2.43 8.43 6.15
C PRO A 171 -3.91 8.57 6.51
N LYS A 172 -4.50 7.49 7.04
CA LYS A 172 -5.90 7.48 7.51
C LYS A 172 -5.99 8.04 8.92
N ARG A 173 -6.96 8.95 9.12
CA ARG A 173 -7.30 9.52 10.44
C ARG A 173 -8.68 9.07 10.96
N LYS A 174 -9.47 8.41 10.10
CA LYS A 174 -10.82 7.91 10.44
C LYS A 174 -10.89 6.45 10.07
N ASP A 175 -11.59 5.67 10.83
CA ASP A 175 -11.70 4.22 10.82
C ASP A 175 -10.60 3.53 11.64
N ASN A 176 -10.79 2.25 11.98
CA ASN A 176 -9.99 1.44 12.91
C ASN A 176 -8.48 1.33 12.60
N ALA A 177 -8.00 1.86 11.49
CA ALA A 177 -6.59 1.95 11.11
C ALA A 177 -6.10 3.40 11.19
N ASP A 178 -6.09 3.98 12.37
CA ASP A 178 -5.44 5.27 12.54
C ASP A 178 -3.93 5.11 12.45
N THR A 179 -3.39 5.42 11.27
CA THR A 179 -1.95 5.40 11.01
C THR A 179 -1.19 6.28 11.99
N TYR A 180 -1.79 7.42 12.36
CA TYR A 180 -1.19 8.35 13.31
C TYR A 180 -1.24 7.86 14.75
N ALA A 181 -2.28 7.11 15.14
CA ALA A 181 -2.34 6.50 16.47
C ALA A 181 -1.21 5.49 16.67
N TYR A 182 -0.78 4.81 15.60
CA TYR A 182 0.31 3.83 15.69
C TYR A 182 1.70 4.44 15.55
N PHE A 183 1.91 5.27 14.53
CA PHE A 183 3.23 5.80 14.17
C PHE A 183 3.54 7.16 14.80
N GLY A 184 2.52 7.91 15.23
CA GLY A 184 2.63 9.32 15.58
C GLY A 184 2.61 10.24 14.35
N GLU A 185 2.97 11.50 14.53
CA GLU A 185 3.07 12.46 13.42
C GLU A 185 4.24 12.10 12.50
N PRO A 186 4.09 12.35 11.18
CA PRO A 186 5.16 12.06 10.23
C PRO A 186 6.42 12.88 10.51
N VAL A 187 7.58 12.24 10.47
CA VAL A 187 8.87 12.94 10.56
C VAL A 187 9.19 13.73 9.29
N PHE A 188 8.51 13.41 8.18
CA PHE A 188 8.57 14.16 6.94
C PHE A 188 7.29 13.95 6.12
N THR A 189 6.80 15.04 5.53
CA THR A 189 5.65 15.03 4.62
C THR A 189 6.01 15.71 3.31
N TYR A 190 5.65 15.08 2.18
CA TYR A 190 5.75 15.66 0.85
C TYR A 190 4.47 15.38 0.09
N SER A 191 3.61 16.37 0.02
CA SER A 191 2.26 16.27 -0.52
C SER A 191 2.24 16.25 -2.05
N LEU A 192 1.11 15.80 -2.63
CA LEU A 192 0.86 15.89 -4.06
C LEU A 192 0.93 17.34 -4.56
N LYS A 193 0.44 18.29 -3.77
CA LYS A 193 0.48 19.73 -4.11
C LYS A 193 1.92 20.22 -4.24
N GLU A 194 2.77 19.93 -3.26
CA GLU A 194 4.20 20.29 -3.28
C GLU A 194 4.88 19.65 -4.48
N GLY A 195 4.64 18.36 -4.74
CA GLY A 195 5.22 17.63 -5.87
C GLY A 195 4.84 18.21 -7.24
N ILE A 196 3.61 18.75 -7.37
CA ILE A 196 3.18 19.46 -8.58
C ILE A 196 3.83 20.83 -8.67
N GLN A 197 3.88 21.58 -7.58
CA GLN A 197 4.52 22.92 -7.54
C GLN A 197 6.01 22.86 -7.86
N ASP A 198 6.70 21.83 -7.40
CA ASP A 198 8.12 21.59 -7.67
C ASP A 198 8.37 21.00 -9.07
N GLY A 199 7.32 20.67 -9.82
CA GLY A 199 7.44 20.10 -11.16
C GLY A 199 7.85 18.62 -11.20
N PHE A 200 7.82 17.91 -10.08
CA PHE A 200 8.13 16.48 -10.01
C PHE A 200 6.94 15.57 -10.25
N LEU A 201 5.73 16.07 -10.02
CA LEU A 201 4.49 15.37 -10.27
C LEU A 201 3.64 16.12 -11.30
N THR A 202 2.95 15.37 -12.14
CA THR A 202 2.13 15.95 -13.20
C THR A 202 0.88 16.59 -12.61
N PRO A 203 0.54 17.83 -13.00
CA PRO A 203 -0.74 18.43 -12.64
C PRO A 203 -1.89 17.67 -13.31
N PHE A 204 -3.03 17.65 -12.66
CA PHE A 204 -4.23 17.00 -13.17
C PHE A 204 -5.43 17.95 -13.15
N LYS A 205 -6.41 17.67 -13.99
CA LYS A 205 -7.71 18.32 -13.97
C LYS A 205 -8.77 17.30 -13.59
N VAL A 206 -9.66 17.66 -12.68
CA VAL A 206 -10.82 16.85 -12.32
C VAL A 206 -12.04 17.40 -13.05
N LYS A 207 -12.66 16.57 -13.88
CA LYS A 207 -13.99 16.84 -14.45
C LYS A 207 -14.97 15.88 -13.79
N ARG A 208 -15.90 16.42 -13.03
CA ARG A 208 -16.98 15.63 -12.44
C ARG A 208 -18.13 15.59 -13.46
N ILE A 209 -18.53 14.38 -13.86
CA ILE A 209 -19.70 14.15 -14.69
C ILE A 209 -20.83 13.78 -13.75
N GLN A 210 -21.88 14.58 -13.73
CA GLN A 210 -23.13 14.30 -12.99
C GLN A 210 -24.20 13.89 -14.01
N THR A 211 -24.92 12.83 -13.70
CA THR A 211 -26.10 12.41 -14.45
C THR A 211 -27.35 12.95 -13.75
N THR A 212 -28.40 13.16 -14.51
CA THR A 212 -29.66 13.78 -14.00
C THR A 212 -30.49 12.83 -13.14
N ILE A 213 -30.12 11.54 -13.03
CA ILE A 213 -30.85 10.56 -12.21
C ILE A 213 -30.05 10.35 -10.95
N ASP A 214 -30.45 11.02 -9.88
CA ASP A 214 -29.85 10.87 -8.55
C ASP A 214 -30.63 9.83 -7.71
N GLU A 215 -31.90 9.64 -8.02
CA GLU A 215 -32.80 8.66 -7.40
C GLU A 215 -33.63 7.96 -8.48
N TYR A 216 -33.93 6.69 -8.27
CA TYR A 216 -34.79 5.89 -9.15
C TYR A 216 -35.77 5.10 -8.29
N VAL A 217 -37.03 5.13 -8.68
CA VAL A 217 -38.12 4.31 -8.11
C VAL A 217 -38.64 3.40 -9.19
N TYR A 218 -38.51 2.10 -8.97
CA TYR A 218 -39.07 1.12 -9.91
C TYR A 218 -40.59 1.20 -9.93
N THR A 219 -41.13 1.22 -11.12
CA THR A 219 -42.58 1.15 -11.35
C THR A 219 -42.90 -0.02 -12.27
N SER A 220 -44.12 -0.50 -12.20
CA SER A 220 -44.58 -1.66 -13.02
C SER A 220 -44.56 -1.42 -14.55
N ASP A 221 -44.32 -0.19 -14.96
CA ASP A 221 -44.18 0.20 -16.38
C ASP A 221 -42.70 0.10 -16.85
N ASP A 222 -41.78 -0.17 -15.96
CA ASP A 222 -40.34 -0.33 -16.26
C ASP A 222 -40.01 -1.78 -16.63
N ASP A 223 -39.21 -1.98 -17.67
CA ASP A 223 -38.76 -3.31 -18.07
C ASP A 223 -37.60 -3.80 -17.22
N VAL A 224 -37.75 -4.94 -16.57
CA VAL A 224 -36.67 -5.65 -15.87
C VAL A 224 -36.05 -6.67 -16.83
N ILE A 225 -34.77 -6.44 -17.18
CA ILE A 225 -34.03 -7.30 -18.11
C ILE A 225 -33.54 -8.56 -17.38
N GLU A 226 -33.02 -8.41 -16.16
CA GLU A 226 -32.49 -9.50 -15.36
C GLU A 226 -32.61 -9.20 -13.86
N GLY A 227 -32.91 -10.22 -13.05
CA GLY A 227 -33.00 -10.13 -11.60
C GLY A 227 -34.37 -9.74 -11.07
N GLU A 228 -34.44 -9.44 -9.79
CA GLU A 228 -35.64 -8.98 -9.08
C GLU A 228 -35.43 -7.57 -8.56
N VAL A 229 -36.43 -6.72 -8.69
CA VAL A 229 -36.42 -5.32 -8.25
C VAL A 229 -37.60 -5.11 -7.27
N ASP A 230 -37.31 -4.50 -6.13
CA ASP A 230 -38.31 -4.21 -5.11
C ASP A 230 -39.21 -3.05 -5.53
N GLU A 231 -40.51 -3.31 -5.70
CA GLU A 231 -41.49 -2.31 -6.06
C GLU A 231 -41.61 -1.23 -4.97
N GLY A 232 -41.55 0.04 -5.39
CA GLY A 232 -41.63 1.18 -4.48
C GLY A 232 -40.36 1.48 -3.67
N HIS A 233 -39.27 0.70 -3.84
CA HIS A 233 -37.99 1.03 -3.24
C HIS A 233 -37.34 2.20 -3.97
N VAL A 234 -36.81 3.16 -3.20
CA VAL A 234 -36.06 4.30 -3.73
C VAL A 234 -34.58 3.94 -3.81
N TYR A 235 -34.06 3.76 -5.02
CA TYR A 235 -32.64 3.52 -5.25
C TYR A 235 -31.92 4.86 -5.38
N THR A 236 -30.89 5.04 -4.59
CA THR A 236 -30.04 6.24 -4.56
C THR A 236 -28.73 6.03 -5.31
N GLU A 237 -27.94 7.09 -5.51
CA GLU A 237 -26.62 7.02 -6.15
C GLU A 237 -25.71 5.93 -5.52
N ALA A 238 -25.84 5.66 -4.23
CA ALA A 238 -25.09 4.63 -3.53
C ALA A 238 -25.48 3.19 -3.92
N ASP A 239 -26.69 3.01 -4.46
CA ASP A 239 -27.24 1.71 -4.85
C ASP A 239 -26.94 1.39 -6.32
N PHE A 240 -26.72 2.41 -7.16
CA PHE A 240 -26.43 2.22 -8.58
C PHE A 240 -25.11 1.45 -8.78
N ASN A 241 -25.14 0.51 -9.73
CA ASN A 241 -24.04 -0.43 -10.01
C ASN A 241 -23.64 -1.36 -8.86
N LYS A 242 -24.44 -1.42 -7.80
CA LYS A 242 -24.30 -2.38 -6.71
C LYS A 242 -25.55 -3.24 -6.53
N LYS A 243 -26.72 -2.60 -6.50
CA LYS A 243 -28.03 -3.27 -6.34
C LYS A 243 -28.86 -3.18 -7.60
N ILE A 244 -28.74 -2.08 -8.36
CA ILE A 244 -29.48 -1.84 -9.61
C ILE A 244 -28.56 -1.24 -10.67
N VAL A 245 -28.75 -1.66 -11.91
CA VAL A 245 -28.06 -1.12 -13.09
C VAL A 245 -29.10 -0.59 -14.09
N ILE A 246 -29.01 0.70 -14.44
CA ILE A 246 -29.86 1.33 -15.44
C ILE A 246 -29.03 1.52 -16.69
N GLN A 247 -29.29 0.74 -17.73
CA GLN A 247 -28.48 0.68 -18.95
C GLN A 247 -28.38 2.04 -19.65
N GLU A 248 -29.49 2.77 -19.82
CA GLU A 248 -29.51 4.09 -20.46
C GLU A 248 -28.67 5.11 -19.69
N ARG A 249 -28.69 5.05 -18.36
CA ARG A 249 -27.87 5.91 -17.51
C ARG A 249 -26.38 5.63 -17.73
N GLU A 250 -25.99 4.37 -17.73
CA GLU A 250 -24.60 3.98 -17.94
C GLU A 250 -24.11 4.31 -19.35
N LYS A 251 -24.93 4.05 -20.36
CA LYS A 251 -24.65 4.45 -21.76
C LYS A 251 -24.39 5.95 -21.86
N LYS A 252 -25.26 6.78 -21.31
CA LYS A 252 -25.08 8.23 -21.31
C LYS A 252 -23.83 8.69 -20.57
N ARG A 253 -23.51 8.06 -19.44
CA ARG A 253 -22.26 8.35 -18.70
C ARG A 253 -21.02 8.06 -19.56
N VAL A 254 -21.03 6.93 -20.27
CA VAL A 254 -19.95 6.55 -21.18
C VAL A 254 -19.83 7.53 -22.33
N GLU A 255 -20.95 7.92 -22.96
CA GLU A 255 -20.98 8.91 -24.04
C GLU A 255 -20.42 10.27 -23.60
N GLU A 256 -20.82 10.77 -22.43
CA GLU A 256 -20.28 12.01 -21.87
C GLU A 256 -18.82 11.93 -21.49
N MET A 257 -18.39 10.76 -20.98
CA MET A 257 -16.98 10.50 -20.71
C MET A 257 -16.17 10.60 -22.00
N PHE A 258 -16.58 9.88 -23.06
CA PHE A 258 -15.90 9.91 -24.36
C PHE A 258 -15.90 11.30 -25.00
N ALA A 259 -16.98 12.07 -24.87
CA ALA A 259 -17.02 13.45 -25.30
C ALA A 259 -16.07 14.39 -24.53
N SER A 260 -15.57 13.92 -23.36
CA SER A 260 -14.74 14.70 -22.45
C SER A 260 -13.26 14.41 -22.57
N ILE A 261 -12.88 13.32 -23.23
CA ILE A 261 -11.49 12.86 -23.37
C ILE A 261 -11.05 12.98 -24.84
N ASN A 262 -9.74 13.05 -25.04
CA ASN A 262 -9.16 12.90 -26.37
C ASN A 262 -8.99 11.41 -26.68
N PRO A 263 -9.68 10.84 -27.67
CA PRO A 263 -9.62 9.40 -27.96
C PRO A 263 -8.24 8.92 -28.44
N ASN A 264 -7.34 9.83 -28.77
CA ASN A 264 -5.95 9.51 -29.14
C ASN A 264 -5.00 9.44 -27.93
N GLU A 265 -5.49 9.77 -26.73
CA GLU A 265 -4.70 9.70 -25.50
C GLU A 265 -4.90 8.36 -24.78
N LYS A 266 -3.85 7.91 -24.08
CA LYS A 266 -3.95 6.71 -23.27
C LYS A 266 -4.93 6.91 -22.12
N THR A 267 -5.94 6.06 -22.06
CA THR A 267 -7.02 6.14 -21.05
C THR A 267 -7.06 4.87 -20.23
N ILE A 268 -7.26 5.01 -18.92
CA ILE A 268 -7.54 3.92 -18.00
C ILE A 268 -8.92 4.14 -17.42
N ILE A 269 -9.79 3.13 -17.55
CA ILE A 269 -11.16 3.17 -17.03
C ILE A 269 -11.27 2.17 -15.89
N PHE A 270 -11.75 2.64 -14.73
CA PHE A 270 -12.06 1.79 -13.58
C PHE A 270 -13.57 1.60 -13.50
N CYS A 271 -14.03 0.35 -13.65
CA CYS A 271 -15.43 -0.01 -13.57
C CYS A 271 -15.77 -0.61 -12.21
N ALA A 272 -17.02 -0.41 -11.76
CA ALA A 272 -17.50 -0.96 -10.48
C ALA A 272 -17.77 -2.47 -10.56
N VAL A 273 -18.04 -3.01 -11.75
CA VAL A 273 -18.28 -4.45 -12.02
C VAL A 273 -17.23 -5.01 -12.97
N SER A 274 -16.90 -6.29 -12.80
CA SER A 274 -15.82 -6.96 -13.53
C SER A 274 -16.22 -7.47 -14.91
N GLU A 275 -17.49 -7.42 -15.31
CA GLU A 275 -17.91 -7.82 -16.64
C GLU A 275 -17.73 -6.68 -17.63
N PRO A 276 -16.98 -6.89 -18.73
CA PRO A 276 -16.85 -5.89 -19.77
C PRO A 276 -18.19 -5.76 -20.47
N TRP A 277 -18.76 -4.56 -20.45
CA TRP A 277 -19.91 -4.22 -21.28
C TRP A 277 -19.51 -4.43 -22.75
N SER A 278 -20.15 -5.39 -23.40
CA SER A 278 -20.11 -5.45 -24.87
C SER A 278 -20.89 -4.24 -25.38
N ILE A 279 -20.16 -3.25 -25.88
CA ILE A 279 -20.70 -2.10 -26.62
C ILE A 279 -21.01 -2.54 -28.04
#